data_7cedf18c420c5d8b614b58918e9a469a
#
_entry.id   7cedf18c420c5d8b614b58918e9a469a
#
_cell.length_a   1.000
_cell.length_b   1.000
_cell.length_c   1.000
_cell.angle_alpha   90.00
_cell.angle_beta   90.00
_cell.angle_gamma   90.00
#
_symmetry.space_group_name_H-M   'P 1'
#
loop_
_entity.id
_entity.type
_entity.pdbx_description
1 polymer ?
#
loop_
_entity_poly.entity_id
_entity_poly.type
_entity_poly.pdbx_seq_one_letter_code
_entity_poly.pdbx_strand_id
1 'polypeptide(L)'
;MATIPRPLPNNLKAFIAEVEQVVASSEDRRDTIARLSPSFGALLADPTWLHTDFRQPVAGKFVQYAIYRAEDGALSVMAMVVPPGVATPVHDHRAWGLVGVYQGRQREKVYRRLDDGSRADFADLLQVAENILTPGDITTLVPPEGDIHMIETISDEPSISIHVLGNDIGCEHRHRYDVEHKAVYRFKSGYINTSCTPFRLAHQHLVVTDVQQTVAFYEQMFGAAKVEEVQVNGVPLVYLQLDGGEVWVSGEIVPGLQTHVGFTTEDFDAAVDELKMRWVEFLSEPLRIGRQRVVFVKDHNGQQIGIMTER
;
A
#
# COMPACT_ATOMS: atom_id res chain seq x y z
N MET A 1 -4.59 8.54 -9.57
CA MET A 1 -4.12 9.12 -8.28
C MET A 1 -5.01 8.62 -7.17
N ALA A 2 -4.49 7.84 -6.24
CA ALA A 2 -5.24 7.47 -5.05
C ALA A 2 -5.22 8.66 -4.08
N THR A 3 -6.17 9.56 -4.23
CA THR A 3 -6.34 10.66 -3.28
C THR A 3 -6.80 10.09 -1.95
N ILE A 4 -6.07 10.41 -0.89
CA ILE A 4 -6.54 10.23 0.48
C ILE A 4 -7.77 11.14 0.63
N PRO A 5 -8.99 10.62 0.78
CA PRO A 5 -10.20 11.41 0.51
C PRO A 5 -10.63 12.35 1.65
N ARG A 6 -9.70 12.85 2.46
CA ARG A 6 -10.00 13.77 3.57
C ARG A 6 -9.13 15.01 3.53
N PRO A 7 -9.69 16.20 3.81
CA PRO A 7 -8.88 17.40 3.97
C PRO A 7 -7.93 17.19 5.17
N LEU A 8 -6.63 17.35 4.92
CA LEU A 8 -5.62 17.30 5.99
C LEU A 8 -5.88 18.39 7.02
N PRO A 9 -5.67 18.12 8.33
CA PRO A 9 -5.70 19.13 9.38
C PRO A 9 -4.73 20.29 9.09
N ASN A 10 -5.05 21.49 9.53
CA ASN A 10 -4.26 22.70 9.19
C ASN A 10 -2.82 22.63 9.72
N ASN A 11 -2.61 22.10 10.95
CA ASN A 11 -1.29 21.90 11.53
C ASN A 11 -0.45 20.91 10.70
N LEU A 12 -1.04 19.82 10.21
CA LEU A 12 -0.36 18.86 9.33
C LEU A 12 -0.06 19.48 7.96
N LYS A 13 -0.98 20.27 7.38
CA LYS A 13 -0.71 21.01 6.12
C LYS A 13 0.45 21.97 6.26
N ALA A 14 0.49 22.72 7.35
CA ALA A 14 1.58 23.64 7.62
C ALA A 14 2.91 22.90 7.77
N PHE A 15 2.92 21.77 8.49
CA PHE A 15 4.10 20.94 8.63
C PHE A 15 4.57 20.34 7.29
N ILE A 16 3.66 19.83 6.45
CA ILE A 16 4.02 19.30 5.12
C ILE A 16 4.65 20.39 4.24
N ALA A 17 4.05 21.59 4.22
CA ALA A 17 4.60 22.73 3.48
C ALA A 17 6.01 23.13 3.97
N GLU A 18 6.25 23.06 5.30
CA GLU A 18 7.58 23.25 5.87
C GLU A 18 8.57 22.15 5.41
N VAL A 19 8.13 20.88 5.42
CA VAL A 19 8.96 19.75 4.94
C VAL A 19 9.37 19.98 3.50
N GLU A 20 8.43 20.30 2.61
CA GLU A 20 8.71 20.56 1.19
C GLU A 20 9.69 21.71 1.01
N GLN A 21 9.53 22.81 1.75
CA GLN A 21 10.43 23.95 1.71
C GLN A 21 11.83 23.60 2.23
N VAL A 22 11.94 22.89 3.35
CA VAL A 22 13.21 22.48 3.92
C VAL A 22 13.93 21.52 2.99
N VAL A 23 13.25 20.50 2.45
CA VAL A 23 13.84 19.55 1.49
C VAL A 23 14.34 20.26 0.24
N ALA A 24 13.59 21.22 -0.31
CA ALA A 24 14.00 21.99 -1.49
C ALA A 24 15.21 22.90 -1.26
N SER A 25 15.46 23.30 0.00
CA SER A 25 16.55 24.26 0.37
C SER A 25 17.73 23.61 1.07
N SER A 26 17.70 22.32 1.35
CA SER A 26 18.76 21.60 2.06
C SER A 26 19.51 20.66 1.10
N GLU A 27 20.84 20.67 1.16
CA GLU A 27 21.71 19.75 0.43
C GLU A 27 22.08 18.52 1.29
N ASP A 28 21.98 18.64 2.62
CA ASP A 28 22.32 17.59 3.59
C ASP A 28 21.07 17.06 4.32
N ARG A 29 20.89 15.75 4.29
CA ARG A 29 19.79 15.06 4.99
C ARG A 29 19.81 15.26 6.49
N ARG A 30 20.99 15.41 7.12
CA ARG A 30 21.12 15.69 8.56
C ARG A 30 20.63 17.09 8.90
N ASP A 31 20.93 18.09 8.05
CA ASP A 31 20.37 19.44 8.18
C ASP A 31 18.86 19.44 8.02
N THR A 32 18.35 18.73 7.01
CA THR A 32 16.89 18.55 6.83
C THR A 32 16.22 18.02 8.10
N ILE A 33 16.75 16.94 8.66
CA ILE A 33 16.23 16.32 9.88
C ILE A 33 16.32 17.27 11.07
N ALA A 34 17.46 17.96 11.26
CA ALA A 34 17.66 18.88 12.38
C ALA A 34 16.68 20.07 12.32
N ARG A 35 16.42 20.60 11.13
CA ARG A 35 15.49 21.73 10.92
C ARG A 35 14.03 21.33 11.14
N LEU A 36 13.65 20.10 10.79
CA LEU A 36 12.28 19.60 10.91
C LEU A 36 11.94 19.03 12.29
N SER A 37 12.94 18.62 13.07
CA SER A 37 12.71 17.97 14.37
C SER A 37 11.86 18.80 15.35
N PRO A 38 12.03 20.14 15.48
CA PRO A 38 11.21 20.92 16.41
C PRO A 38 9.73 20.97 16.01
N SER A 39 9.41 21.20 14.74
CA SER A 39 8.04 21.26 14.25
C SER A 39 7.38 19.86 14.24
N PHE A 40 8.14 18.82 13.97
CA PHE A 40 7.67 17.45 14.10
C PHE A 40 7.38 17.10 15.57
N GLY A 41 8.23 17.50 16.52
CA GLY A 41 7.98 17.33 17.95
C GLY A 41 6.71 18.06 18.41
N ALA A 42 6.46 19.26 17.91
CA ALA A 42 5.22 20.00 18.17
C ALA A 42 3.98 19.28 17.59
N LEU A 43 4.10 18.70 16.39
CA LEU A 43 3.02 17.91 15.80
C LEU A 43 2.73 16.64 16.62
N LEU A 44 3.75 15.93 17.10
CA LEU A 44 3.60 14.75 17.95
C LEU A 44 2.91 15.07 19.29
N ALA A 45 3.18 16.24 19.85
CA ALA A 45 2.59 16.69 21.13
C ALA A 45 1.10 17.07 21.03
N ASP A 46 0.59 17.31 19.82
CA ASP A 46 -0.82 17.63 19.59
C ASP A 46 -1.66 16.35 19.47
N PRO A 47 -2.57 16.03 20.43
CA PRO A 47 -3.35 14.80 20.38
C PRO A 47 -4.52 14.85 19.38
N THR A 48 -4.77 15.98 18.71
CA THR A 48 -6.02 16.25 18.00
C THR A 48 -5.95 16.03 16.48
N TRP A 49 -4.76 16.08 15.89
CA TRP A 49 -4.63 16.09 14.43
C TRP A 49 -4.73 14.70 13.78
N LEU A 50 -4.28 13.64 14.47
CA LEU A 50 -4.32 12.31 13.90
C LEU A 50 -5.74 11.76 13.99
N HIS A 51 -6.39 11.59 12.85
CA HIS A 51 -7.76 11.07 12.79
C HIS A 51 -7.86 9.66 13.34
N THR A 52 -8.99 9.32 13.95
CA THR A 52 -9.24 8.02 14.58
C THR A 52 -9.12 6.84 13.62
N ASP A 53 -9.45 7.02 12.33
CA ASP A 53 -9.32 5.97 11.31
C ASP A 53 -7.86 5.54 11.09
N PHE A 54 -6.89 6.41 11.34
CA PHE A 54 -5.46 6.11 11.23
C PHE A 54 -4.85 5.52 12.51
N ARG A 55 -5.69 5.26 13.52
CA ARG A 55 -5.29 4.68 14.81
C ARG A 55 -5.81 3.26 15.03
N GLN A 56 -6.50 2.68 14.03
CA GLN A 56 -7.19 1.39 14.20
C GLN A 56 -6.18 0.23 14.17
N PRO A 57 -6.06 -0.55 15.24
CA PRO A 57 -5.22 -1.74 15.23
C PRO A 57 -5.89 -2.88 14.45
N VAL A 58 -5.07 -3.75 13.87
CA VAL A 58 -5.50 -5.04 13.34
C VAL A 58 -4.90 -6.14 14.19
N ALA A 59 -5.74 -7.04 14.69
CA ALA A 59 -5.32 -8.09 15.64
C ALA A 59 -4.16 -8.92 15.06
N GLY A 60 -3.08 -9.04 15.85
CA GLY A 60 -1.92 -9.86 15.53
C GLY A 60 -1.02 -9.32 14.39
N LYS A 61 -1.26 -8.11 13.89
CA LYS A 61 -0.51 -7.53 12.76
C LYS A 61 -0.24 -6.05 12.99
N PHE A 62 0.96 -5.59 12.61
CA PHE A 62 1.19 -4.15 12.42
C PHE A 62 0.56 -3.69 11.11
N VAL A 63 0.10 -2.46 11.05
CA VAL A 63 -0.48 -1.84 9.85
C VAL A 63 0.06 -0.44 9.64
N GLN A 64 0.10 -0.02 8.37
CA GLN A 64 0.52 1.31 7.95
C GLN A 64 -0.63 2.05 7.30
N TYR A 65 -0.90 3.26 7.78
CA TYR A 65 -1.89 4.18 7.22
C TYR A 65 -1.15 5.34 6.53
N ALA A 66 -1.31 5.47 5.22
CA ALA A 66 -0.86 6.67 4.53
C ALA A 66 -1.72 7.86 4.97
N ILE A 67 -1.07 8.91 5.47
CA ILE A 67 -1.71 10.17 5.85
C ILE A 67 -1.51 11.19 4.72
N TYR A 68 -0.29 11.24 4.19
CA TYR A 68 0.08 12.05 3.03
C TYR A 68 1.07 11.30 2.16
N ARG A 69 0.96 11.46 0.85
CA ARG A 69 1.90 10.95 -0.15
C ARG A 69 2.08 12.03 -1.21
N ALA A 70 3.30 12.45 -1.47
CA ALA A 70 3.61 13.34 -2.58
C ALA A 70 3.34 12.62 -3.93
N GLU A 71 2.90 13.37 -4.93
CA GLU A 71 2.55 12.81 -6.24
C GLU A 71 3.73 12.17 -6.97
N ASP A 72 4.93 12.70 -6.75
CA ASP A 72 6.19 12.21 -7.31
C ASP A 72 6.82 11.08 -6.50
N GLY A 73 6.20 10.68 -5.38
CA GLY A 73 6.72 9.66 -4.47
C GLY A 73 7.93 10.10 -3.64
N ALA A 74 8.30 11.39 -3.64
CA ALA A 74 9.48 11.88 -2.94
C ALA A 74 9.28 12.11 -1.43
N LEU A 75 8.04 12.07 -0.96
CA LEU A 75 7.69 12.29 0.45
C LEU A 75 6.47 11.47 0.85
N SER A 76 6.52 10.87 2.03
CA SER A 76 5.34 10.29 2.67
C SER A 76 5.27 10.62 4.15
N VAL A 77 4.03 10.80 4.65
CA VAL A 77 3.71 10.84 6.08
C VAL A 77 2.74 9.71 6.37
N MET A 78 3.10 8.84 7.31
CA MET A 78 2.26 7.70 7.66
C MET A 78 2.17 7.49 9.17
N ALA A 79 1.07 6.85 9.60
CA ALA A 79 0.95 6.27 10.94
C ALA A 79 1.18 4.76 10.86
N MET A 80 2.07 4.24 11.68
CA MET A 80 2.22 2.80 11.92
C MET A 80 1.56 2.45 13.25
N VAL A 81 0.62 1.51 13.21
CA VAL A 81 -0.09 1.00 14.38
C VAL A 81 0.35 -0.45 14.64
N VAL A 82 0.91 -0.68 15.82
CA VAL A 82 1.44 -1.99 16.21
C VAL A 82 0.70 -2.44 17.48
N PRO A 83 -0.07 -3.55 17.43
CA PRO A 83 -0.74 -4.09 18.61
C PRO A 83 0.23 -4.57 19.69
N PRO A 84 -0.24 -4.71 20.96
CA PRO A 84 0.58 -5.26 22.05
C PRO A 84 1.22 -6.61 21.71
N GLY A 85 2.51 -6.75 21.99
CA GLY A 85 3.27 -7.98 21.76
C GLY A 85 3.55 -8.31 20.28
N VAL A 86 3.17 -7.42 19.37
CA VAL A 86 3.50 -7.54 17.93
C VAL A 86 4.77 -6.78 17.62
N ALA A 87 5.62 -7.38 16.78
CA ALA A 87 6.85 -6.77 16.28
C ALA A 87 6.85 -6.67 14.76
N THR A 88 7.51 -5.63 14.22
CA THR A 88 7.87 -5.59 12.80
C THR A 88 9.00 -6.58 12.52
N PRO A 89 9.18 -7.07 11.29
CA PRO A 89 10.45 -7.69 10.92
C PRO A 89 11.60 -6.68 11.07
N VAL A 90 12.84 -7.16 11.16
CA VAL A 90 14.02 -6.30 10.96
C VAL A 90 14.01 -5.81 9.51
N HIS A 91 14.05 -4.50 9.29
CA HIS A 91 13.86 -3.91 7.96
C HIS A 91 14.63 -2.60 7.79
N ASP A 92 14.84 -2.19 6.53
CA ASP A 92 15.39 -0.88 6.16
C ASP A 92 14.31 0.07 5.61
N HIS A 93 14.65 1.36 5.44
CA HIS A 93 13.80 2.39 4.86
C HIS A 93 14.36 2.93 3.55
N ARG A 94 15.69 2.94 3.40
CA ARG A 94 16.41 3.45 2.23
C ARG A 94 16.16 4.93 1.93
N ALA A 95 15.61 5.65 2.90
CA ALA A 95 15.29 7.07 2.83
C ALA A 95 15.66 7.76 4.15
N TRP A 96 15.93 9.06 4.08
CA TRP A 96 15.98 9.86 5.29
C TRP A 96 14.59 9.90 5.95
N GLY A 97 14.57 10.04 7.27
CA GLY A 97 13.29 10.13 7.96
C GLY A 97 13.36 10.58 9.39
N LEU A 98 12.19 10.99 9.86
CA LEU A 98 11.85 11.21 11.26
C LEU A 98 10.77 10.21 11.66
N VAL A 99 11.00 9.48 12.74
CA VAL A 99 10.04 8.54 13.32
C VAL A 99 9.77 8.97 14.76
N GLY A 100 8.53 9.32 15.06
CA GLY A 100 8.16 9.78 16.39
C GLY A 100 7.05 8.94 17.01
N VAL A 101 7.18 8.59 18.28
CA VAL A 101 6.13 7.88 19.02
C VAL A 101 5.00 8.85 19.37
N TYR A 102 3.80 8.54 18.92
CA TYR A 102 2.58 9.33 19.18
C TYR A 102 1.78 8.75 20.37
N GLN A 103 1.74 7.43 20.49
CA GLN A 103 0.98 6.70 21.52
C GLN A 103 1.66 5.40 21.88
N GLY A 104 1.46 4.94 23.14
CA GLY A 104 1.99 3.67 23.63
C GLY A 104 3.48 3.68 23.89
N ARG A 105 4.08 2.50 24.02
CA ARG A 105 5.53 2.32 24.26
C ARG A 105 6.09 1.29 23.29
N GLN A 106 7.24 1.60 22.74
CA GLN A 106 7.93 0.74 21.78
C GLN A 106 9.31 0.34 22.30
N ARG A 107 9.69 -0.91 22.04
CA ARG A 107 11.09 -1.35 22.06
C ARG A 107 11.59 -1.28 20.63
N GLU A 108 12.68 -0.52 20.41
CA GLU A 108 13.39 -0.46 19.15
C GLU A 108 14.71 -1.21 19.26
N LYS A 109 15.01 -2.10 18.31
CA LYS A 109 16.35 -2.68 18.14
C LYS A 109 16.94 -2.15 16.86
N VAL A 110 18.13 -1.54 16.96
CA VAL A 110 18.84 -0.94 15.81
C VAL A 110 19.97 -1.87 15.41
N TYR A 111 20.13 -2.06 14.10
CA TYR A 111 21.13 -2.94 13.53
C TYR A 111 22.06 -2.18 12.59
N ARG A 112 23.30 -2.64 12.52
CA ARG A 112 24.29 -2.21 11.55
C ARG A 112 24.70 -3.38 10.69
N ARG A 113 24.76 -3.15 9.37
CA ARG A 113 25.25 -4.13 8.42
C ARG A 113 26.78 -4.21 8.48
N LEU A 114 27.32 -5.43 8.55
CA LEU A 114 28.74 -5.69 8.65
C LEU A 114 29.37 -6.08 7.31
N ASP A 115 28.59 -6.69 6.40
CA ASP A 115 29.03 -7.02 5.04
C ASP A 115 28.93 -5.80 4.10
N ASP A 116 29.53 -5.91 2.93
CA ASP A 116 29.60 -4.83 1.92
C ASP A 116 28.35 -4.67 1.05
N GLY A 117 27.34 -5.54 1.24
CA GLY A 117 26.12 -5.52 0.45
C GLY A 117 26.24 -6.03 -0.99
N SER A 118 27.36 -6.64 -1.35
CA SER A 118 27.59 -7.17 -2.71
C SER A 118 26.69 -8.37 -3.07
N ARG A 119 26.22 -9.09 -2.05
CA ARG A 119 25.27 -10.21 -2.21
C ARG A 119 23.86 -9.76 -1.90
N ALA A 120 22.98 -9.85 -2.87
CA ALA A 120 21.59 -9.35 -2.75
C ALA A 120 20.73 -10.17 -1.76
N ASP A 121 21.07 -11.44 -1.56
CA ASP A 121 20.34 -12.41 -0.72
C ASP A 121 20.90 -12.56 0.69
N PHE A 122 21.97 -11.84 1.02
CA PHE A 122 22.72 -12.00 2.26
C PHE A 122 22.96 -10.69 2.97
N ALA A 123 22.85 -10.67 4.31
CA ALA A 123 23.29 -9.58 5.16
C ALA A 123 23.75 -10.10 6.52
N ASP A 124 24.95 -9.70 6.93
CA ASP A 124 25.44 -9.92 8.28
C ASP A 124 25.11 -8.70 9.13
N LEU A 125 24.18 -8.84 10.09
CA LEU A 125 23.70 -7.74 10.91
C LEU A 125 24.15 -7.89 12.35
N LEU A 126 24.63 -6.77 12.93
CA LEU A 126 24.94 -6.65 14.34
C LEU A 126 23.94 -5.71 15.01
N GLN A 127 23.25 -6.16 16.06
CA GLN A 127 22.48 -5.27 16.92
C GLN A 127 23.43 -4.31 17.64
N VAL A 128 23.22 -3.01 17.44
CA VAL A 128 24.11 -1.95 17.98
C VAL A 128 23.44 -1.14 19.08
N ALA A 129 22.11 -1.14 19.14
CA ALA A 129 21.36 -0.46 20.20
C ALA A 129 20.03 -1.14 20.48
N GLU A 130 19.51 -0.91 21.70
CA GLU A 130 18.15 -1.20 22.09
C GLU A 130 17.61 0.00 22.87
N ASN A 131 16.49 0.56 22.40
CA ASN A 131 15.89 1.76 22.96
C ASN A 131 14.48 1.46 23.44
N ILE A 132 14.06 2.10 24.53
CA ILE A 132 12.64 2.15 24.94
C ILE A 132 12.15 3.55 24.60
N LEU A 133 11.18 3.60 23.68
CA LEU A 133 10.61 4.84 23.17
C LEU A 133 9.22 5.07 23.73
N THR A 134 8.93 6.31 24.10
CA THR A 134 7.67 6.77 24.69
C THR A 134 7.11 7.94 23.89
N PRO A 135 5.84 8.34 24.08
CA PRO A 135 5.24 9.46 23.34
C PRO A 135 6.10 10.73 23.40
N GLY A 136 6.39 11.29 22.23
CA GLY A 136 7.26 12.46 22.03
C GLY A 136 8.71 12.12 21.68
N ASP A 137 9.18 10.89 21.91
CA ASP A 137 10.52 10.48 21.48
C ASP A 137 10.59 10.40 19.96
N ILE A 138 11.68 10.91 19.41
CA ILE A 138 11.96 10.96 17.96
C ILE A 138 13.25 10.20 17.68
N THR A 139 13.20 9.26 16.76
CA THR A 139 14.37 8.62 16.13
C THR A 139 14.55 9.11 14.71
N THR A 140 15.78 9.06 14.20
CA THR A 140 16.12 9.60 12.89
C THR A 140 16.73 8.53 12.01
N LEU A 141 16.43 8.58 10.72
CA LEU A 141 16.93 7.67 9.69
C LEU A 141 17.85 8.46 8.75
N VAL A 142 19.11 8.07 8.67
CA VAL A 142 20.10 8.66 7.75
C VAL A 142 20.88 7.52 7.09
N PRO A 143 20.28 6.83 6.08
CA PRO A 143 20.94 5.69 5.47
C PRO A 143 22.38 5.98 5.00
N PRO A 144 23.32 5.03 5.23
CA PRO A 144 23.11 3.69 5.81
C PRO A 144 23.06 3.67 7.35
N GLU A 145 23.25 4.80 8.03
CA GLU A 145 23.27 4.88 9.49
C GLU A 145 21.83 4.95 10.05
N GLY A 146 21.57 4.14 11.10
CA GLY A 146 20.27 4.12 11.79
C GLY A 146 19.09 3.62 10.93
N ASP A 147 19.34 3.07 9.74
CA ASP A 147 18.30 2.70 8.77
C ASP A 147 17.66 1.34 9.05
N ILE A 148 18.42 0.40 9.61
CA ILE A 148 17.95 -0.97 9.84
C ILE A 148 17.52 -1.11 11.28
N HIS A 149 16.22 -1.38 11.49
CA HIS A 149 15.68 -1.58 12.82
C HIS A 149 14.49 -2.57 12.88
N MET A 150 14.04 -2.84 14.09
CA MET A 150 12.82 -3.56 14.42
C MET A 150 12.13 -2.84 15.57
N ILE A 151 10.79 -2.75 15.49
CA ILE A 151 9.93 -2.15 16.51
C ILE A 151 9.00 -3.21 17.08
N GLU A 152 8.85 -3.23 18.40
CA GLU A 152 7.90 -4.06 19.13
C GLU A 152 7.08 -3.20 20.11
N THR A 153 5.78 -3.41 20.16
CA THR A 153 4.93 -2.77 21.19
C THR A 153 5.07 -3.49 22.50
N ILE A 154 5.45 -2.73 23.55
CA ILE A 154 5.65 -3.23 24.92
C ILE A 154 4.68 -2.62 25.94
N SER A 155 3.72 -1.79 25.49
CA SER A 155 2.57 -1.33 26.29
C SER A 155 1.38 -2.28 26.17
N ASP A 156 0.43 -2.18 27.10
CA ASP A 156 -0.83 -2.95 27.09
C ASP A 156 -1.81 -2.43 26.01
N GLU A 157 -1.58 -1.22 25.51
CA GLU A 157 -2.31 -0.61 24.39
C GLU A 157 -1.48 -0.63 23.11
N PRO A 158 -2.10 -0.54 21.92
CA PRO A 158 -1.38 -0.42 20.68
C PRO A 158 -0.45 0.80 20.68
N SER A 159 0.78 0.64 20.20
CA SER A 159 1.64 1.79 19.94
C SER A 159 1.36 2.36 18.56
N ILE A 160 1.50 3.68 18.46
CA ILE A 160 1.38 4.44 17.22
C ILE A 160 2.64 5.28 17.04
N SER A 161 3.32 5.10 15.92
CA SER A 161 4.41 5.99 15.51
C SER A 161 4.06 6.70 14.21
N ILE A 162 4.47 7.97 14.12
CA ILE A 162 4.35 8.80 12.92
C ILE A 162 5.69 8.81 12.22
N HIS A 163 5.66 8.56 10.93
CA HIS A 163 6.86 8.52 10.10
C HIS A 163 6.76 9.60 9.02
N VAL A 164 7.81 10.40 8.88
CA VAL A 164 8.01 11.38 7.81
C VAL A 164 9.23 10.94 7.03
N LEU A 165 9.05 10.52 5.79
CA LEU A 165 10.06 9.80 5.04
C LEU A 165 10.28 10.42 3.66
N GLY A 166 11.54 10.54 3.26
CA GLY A 166 11.96 11.06 1.95
C GLY A 166 11.77 10.05 0.81
N ASN A 167 10.70 9.29 0.86
CA ASN A 167 10.18 8.43 -0.21
C ASN A 167 8.75 8.03 0.11
N ASP A 168 8.09 7.31 -0.83
CA ASP A 168 6.80 6.66 -0.59
C ASP A 168 7.01 5.26 -0.02
N ILE A 169 7.31 5.19 1.27
CA ILE A 169 7.81 3.99 1.97
C ILE A 169 6.95 2.74 1.78
N GLY A 170 5.63 2.90 1.72
CA GLY A 170 4.72 1.77 1.53
C GLY A 170 4.82 1.18 0.14
N CYS A 171 5.18 1.99 -0.85
CA CYS A 171 5.18 1.63 -2.26
C CYS A 171 6.57 1.32 -2.82
N GLU A 172 7.62 1.69 -2.08
CA GLU A 172 8.99 1.41 -2.46
C GLU A 172 9.45 -0.01 -2.11
N HIS A 173 10.28 -0.59 -2.98
CA HIS A 173 10.97 -1.84 -2.69
C HIS A 173 12.10 -1.61 -1.69
N ARG A 174 12.02 -2.30 -0.57
CA ARG A 174 13.02 -2.29 0.49
C ARG A 174 13.30 -3.72 1.00
N HIS A 175 14.05 -3.87 2.06
CA HIS A 175 14.48 -5.16 2.54
C HIS A 175 13.95 -5.46 3.94
N ARG A 176 13.59 -6.73 4.13
CA ARG A 176 13.46 -7.36 5.45
C ARG A 176 14.58 -8.36 5.62
N TYR A 177 15.04 -8.50 6.83
CA TYR A 177 16.20 -9.29 7.17
C TYR A 177 15.84 -10.41 8.13
N ASP A 178 16.31 -11.62 7.82
CA ASP A 178 16.37 -12.72 8.77
C ASP A 178 17.77 -12.71 9.38
N VAL A 179 17.87 -12.22 10.60
CA VAL A 179 19.17 -12.04 11.28
C VAL A 179 19.83 -13.38 11.61
N GLU A 180 19.03 -14.39 11.97
CA GLU A 180 19.54 -15.72 12.31
C GLU A 180 20.14 -16.45 11.10
N HIS A 181 19.44 -16.42 9.97
CA HIS A 181 19.87 -17.08 8.73
C HIS A 181 20.69 -16.17 7.81
N LYS A 182 20.94 -14.91 8.23
CA LYS A 182 21.65 -13.88 7.44
C LYS A 182 21.05 -13.66 6.04
N ALA A 183 19.73 -13.83 5.91
CA ALA A 183 19.03 -13.76 4.64
C ALA A 183 18.33 -12.40 4.45
N VAL A 184 18.27 -11.97 3.18
CA VAL A 184 17.62 -10.70 2.77
C VAL A 184 16.47 -11.01 1.83
N TYR A 185 15.33 -10.38 2.08
CA TYR A 185 14.13 -10.51 1.25
C TYR A 185 13.65 -9.12 0.82
N ARG A 186 13.42 -8.94 -0.48
CA ARG A 186 12.76 -7.73 -0.99
C ARG A 186 11.27 -7.77 -0.67
N PHE A 187 10.73 -6.63 -0.27
CA PHE A 187 9.29 -6.48 -0.03
C PHE A 187 8.83 -5.05 -0.21
N LYS A 188 7.51 -4.86 -0.33
CA LYS A 188 6.80 -3.60 -0.14
C LYS A 188 5.88 -3.78 1.06
N SER A 189 5.80 -2.78 1.94
CA SER A 189 4.90 -2.90 3.11
C SER A 189 3.45 -2.59 2.78
N GLY A 190 3.19 -1.84 1.72
CA GLY A 190 1.87 -1.34 1.38
C GLY A 190 1.29 -0.38 2.42
N TYR A 191 0.07 0.08 2.16
CA TYR A 191 -0.77 0.81 3.11
C TYR A 191 -2.13 0.13 3.17
N ILE A 192 -2.77 0.10 4.35
CA ILE A 192 -4.08 -0.53 4.48
C ILE A 192 -5.21 0.33 3.90
N ASN A 193 -5.03 1.64 3.84
CA ASN A 193 -6.06 2.62 3.44
C ASN A 193 -5.92 3.17 2.01
N THR A 194 -4.86 2.82 1.31
CA THR A 194 -4.65 3.24 -0.09
C THR A 194 -3.79 2.24 -0.84
N SER A 195 -3.87 2.22 -2.16
CA SER A 195 -3.09 1.34 -3.01
C SER A 195 -1.82 2.01 -3.51
N CYS A 196 -0.75 1.24 -3.65
CA CYS A 196 0.46 1.62 -4.38
C CYS A 196 0.29 1.40 -5.89
N THR A 197 -0.52 0.44 -6.26
CA THR A 197 -0.79 0.09 -7.65
C THR A 197 -2.07 0.78 -8.11
N PRO A 198 -2.04 1.60 -9.17
CA PRO A 198 -3.25 2.21 -9.67
C PRO A 198 -4.18 1.15 -10.26
N PHE A 199 -5.44 1.16 -9.80
CA PHE A 199 -6.53 0.41 -10.38
C PHE A 199 -7.42 1.36 -11.16
N ARG A 200 -7.74 1.00 -12.42
CA ARG A 200 -8.67 1.75 -13.26
C ARG A 200 -9.94 0.93 -13.46
N LEU A 201 -11.10 1.57 -13.27
CA LEU A 201 -12.37 0.94 -13.62
C LEU A 201 -12.35 0.64 -15.12
N ALA A 202 -12.53 -0.62 -15.48
CA ALA A 202 -12.46 -1.07 -16.87
C ALA A 202 -13.83 -1.31 -17.46
N HIS A 203 -14.66 -2.14 -16.79
CA HIS A 203 -15.94 -2.56 -17.34
C HIS A 203 -16.87 -3.07 -16.25
N GLN A 204 -18.15 -3.17 -16.62
CA GLN A 204 -19.12 -4.00 -15.92
C GLN A 204 -19.30 -5.31 -16.72
N HIS A 205 -19.04 -6.46 -16.09
CA HIS A 205 -19.26 -7.76 -16.72
C HIS A 205 -20.62 -8.32 -16.29
N LEU A 206 -21.49 -8.56 -17.24
CA LEU A 206 -22.79 -9.18 -17.06
C LEU A 206 -22.68 -10.66 -17.43
N VAL A 207 -22.94 -11.53 -16.47
CA VAL A 207 -23.03 -12.97 -16.70
C VAL A 207 -24.53 -13.32 -16.83
N VAL A 208 -24.94 -13.77 -18.00
CA VAL A 208 -26.36 -13.90 -18.38
C VAL A 208 -26.64 -15.27 -19.02
N THR A 209 -27.89 -15.65 -19.01
CA THR A 209 -28.32 -16.89 -19.66
C THR A 209 -28.52 -16.77 -21.18
N ASP A 210 -28.86 -15.57 -21.67
CA ASP A 210 -29.02 -15.27 -23.09
C ASP A 210 -28.16 -14.06 -23.49
N VAL A 211 -27.01 -14.37 -24.02
CA VAL A 211 -26.02 -13.36 -24.44
C VAL A 211 -26.54 -12.53 -25.61
N GLN A 212 -27.15 -13.18 -26.61
CA GLN A 212 -27.60 -12.49 -27.81
C GLN A 212 -28.75 -11.52 -27.53
N GLN A 213 -29.71 -11.93 -26.72
CA GLN A 213 -30.84 -11.09 -26.34
C GLN A 213 -30.31 -9.88 -25.48
N THR A 214 -29.39 -10.13 -24.59
CA THR A 214 -28.81 -9.07 -23.75
C THR A 214 -28.01 -8.07 -24.60
N VAL A 215 -27.17 -8.52 -25.52
CA VAL A 215 -26.43 -7.66 -26.46
C VAL A 215 -27.40 -6.80 -27.27
N ALA A 216 -28.41 -7.42 -27.90
CA ALA A 216 -29.40 -6.69 -28.67
C ALA A 216 -30.17 -5.64 -27.85
N PHE A 217 -30.46 -5.94 -26.59
CA PHE A 217 -31.08 -4.97 -25.68
C PHE A 217 -30.23 -3.75 -25.45
N TYR A 218 -28.91 -3.95 -25.15
CA TYR A 218 -27.97 -2.84 -24.92
C TYR A 218 -27.74 -2.01 -26.18
N GLU A 219 -27.63 -2.64 -27.35
CA GLU A 219 -27.51 -1.96 -28.64
C GLU A 219 -28.75 -1.10 -28.94
N GLN A 220 -29.96 -1.68 -28.79
CA GLN A 220 -31.20 -1.01 -29.15
C GLN A 220 -31.65 0.08 -28.15
N MET A 221 -31.46 -0.19 -26.83
CA MET A 221 -31.99 0.71 -25.80
C MET A 221 -31.01 1.78 -25.36
N PHE A 222 -29.71 1.47 -25.40
CA PHE A 222 -28.66 2.37 -24.91
C PHE A 222 -27.68 2.79 -25.98
N GLY A 223 -27.83 2.35 -27.24
CA GLY A 223 -26.91 2.69 -28.32
C GLY A 223 -25.50 2.11 -28.15
N ALA A 224 -25.37 1.02 -27.38
CA ALA A 224 -24.09 0.35 -27.23
C ALA A 224 -23.56 -0.16 -28.56
N ALA A 225 -22.27 0.02 -28.82
CA ALA A 225 -21.63 -0.53 -30.01
C ALA A 225 -20.90 -1.83 -29.69
N LYS A 226 -21.20 -2.90 -30.40
CA LYS A 226 -20.44 -4.14 -30.31
C LYS A 226 -19.07 -3.92 -30.92
N VAL A 227 -18.02 -4.01 -30.09
CA VAL A 227 -16.61 -3.79 -30.49
C VAL A 227 -15.97 -5.09 -30.92
N GLU A 228 -16.18 -6.16 -30.14
CA GLU A 228 -15.53 -7.45 -30.37
C GLU A 228 -16.38 -8.58 -29.78
N GLU A 229 -16.23 -9.77 -30.33
CA GLU A 229 -16.74 -11.02 -29.75
C GLU A 229 -15.63 -12.07 -29.81
N VAL A 230 -15.36 -12.70 -28.69
CA VAL A 230 -14.39 -13.81 -28.59
C VAL A 230 -15.06 -15.03 -27.99
N GLN A 231 -14.51 -16.20 -28.26
CA GLN A 231 -14.96 -17.46 -27.65
C GLN A 231 -14.03 -17.83 -26.49
N VAL A 232 -14.60 -18.01 -25.30
CA VAL A 232 -13.89 -18.46 -24.12
C VAL A 232 -14.55 -19.76 -23.65
N ASN A 233 -13.81 -20.86 -23.70
CA ASN A 233 -14.33 -22.20 -23.38
C ASN A 233 -15.61 -22.59 -24.16
N GLY A 234 -15.75 -22.09 -25.40
CA GLY A 234 -16.93 -22.35 -26.24
C GLY A 234 -18.15 -21.47 -25.93
N VAL A 235 -18.01 -20.50 -25.04
CA VAL A 235 -19.05 -19.53 -24.66
C VAL A 235 -18.67 -18.16 -25.23
N PRO A 236 -19.60 -17.43 -25.89
CA PRO A 236 -19.31 -16.10 -26.39
C PRO A 236 -19.13 -15.09 -25.24
N LEU A 237 -18.07 -14.27 -25.37
CA LEU A 237 -17.84 -13.07 -24.57
C LEU A 237 -17.86 -11.88 -25.53
N VAL A 238 -18.85 -11.00 -25.36
CA VAL A 238 -19.10 -9.84 -26.22
C VAL A 238 -18.73 -8.58 -25.49
N TYR A 239 -17.95 -7.72 -26.13
CA TYR A 239 -17.54 -6.42 -25.62
C TYR A 239 -18.41 -5.33 -26.26
N LEU A 240 -19.09 -4.58 -25.41
CA LEU A 240 -19.94 -3.46 -25.80
C LEU A 240 -19.32 -2.16 -25.31
N GLN A 241 -19.20 -1.18 -26.22
CA GLN A 241 -18.78 0.18 -25.88
C GLN A 241 -19.98 1.08 -25.71
N LEU A 242 -20.04 1.80 -24.59
CA LEU A 242 -20.95 2.92 -24.35
C LEU A 242 -20.14 4.20 -24.15
N ASP A 243 -20.81 5.36 -24.22
CA ASP A 243 -20.18 6.61 -23.85
C ASP A 243 -19.77 6.56 -22.37
N GLY A 244 -18.45 6.65 -22.13
CA GLY A 244 -17.85 6.63 -20.81
C GLY A 244 -17.53 5.25 -20.21
N GLY A 245 -17.76 4.11 -20.92
CA GLY A 245 -17.39 2.82 -20.35
C GLY A 245 -17.66 1.60 -21.23
N GLU A 246 -17.22 0.45 -20.74
CA GLU A 246 -17.46 -0.84 -21.38
C GLU A 246 -18.41 -1.71 -20.56
N VAL A 247 -19.27 -2.44 -21.26
CA VAL A 247 -20.06 -3.55 -20.71
C VAL A 247 -19.65 -4.82 -21.44
N TRP A 248 -19.26 -5.82 -20.69
CA TRP A 248 -18.97 -7.14 -21.20
C TRP A 248 -20.16 -8.05 -20.93
N VAL A 249 -20.53 -8.87 -21.90
CA VAL A 249 -21.67 -9.78 -21.80
C VAL A 249 -21.23 -11.18 -22.16
N SER A 250 -21.43 -12.14 -21.25
CA SER A 250 -21.16 -13.56 -21.52
C SER A 250 -22.13 -14.48 -20.77
N GLY A 251 -22.09 -15.76 -21.11
CA GLY A 251 -22.52 -16.83 -20.20
C GLY A 251 -21.44 -17.07 -19.14
N GLU A 252 -21.55 -18.18 -18.43
CA GLU A 252 -20.53 -18.63 -17.47
C GLU A 252 -19.28 -19.16 -18.22
N ILE A 253 -18.35 -18.26 -18.57
CA ILE A 253 -17.14 -18.59 -19.34
C ILE A 253 -16.09 -19.34 -18.51
N VAL A 254 -16.15 -19.22 -17.17
CA VAL A 254 -15.38 -20.01 -16.22
C VAL A 254 -16.29 -20.40 -15.05
N PRO A 255 -16.09 -21.58 -14.42
CA PRO A 255 -16.93 -22.04 -13.33
C PRO A 255 -17.01 -21.04 -12.17
N GLY A 256 -18.23 -20.74 -11.72
CA GLY A 256 -18.48 -19.81 -10.61
C GLY A 256 -18.37 -18.32 -10.96
N LEU A 257 -18.21 -17.98 -12.25
CA LEU A 257 -18.20 -16.58 -12.68
C LEU A 257 -19.56 -15.93 -12.44
N GLN A 258 -19.56 -14.79 -11.78
CA GLN A 258 -20.73 -13.98 -11.50
C GLN A 258 -20.62 -12.61 -12.19
N THR A 259 -21.75 -11.92 -12.34
CA THR A 259 -21.75 -10.51 -12.71
C THR A 259 -20.89 -9.71 -11.73
N HIS A 260 -19.95 -8.92 -12.25
CA HIS A 260 -18.95 -8.23 -11.45
C HIS A 260 -18.44 -6.94 -12.09
N VAL A 261 -17.75 -6.13 -11.31
CA VAL A 261 -16.97 -4.99 -11.78
C VAL A 261 -15.54 -5.44 -12.06
N GLY A 262 -15.00 -5.02 -13.20
CA GLY A 262 -13.62 -5.28 -13.60
C GLY A 262 -12.75 -4.04 -13.48
N PHE A 263 -11.53 -4.23 -12.94
CA PHE A 263 -10.48 -3.22 -12.88
C PHE A 263 -9.27 -3.69 -13.68
N THR A 264 -8.64 -2.75 -14.39
CA THR A 264 -7.34 -2.98 -15.02
C THR A 264 -6.22 -2.35 -14.20
N THR A 265 -5.03 -2.87 -14.39
CA THR A 265 -3.79 -2.36 -13.81
C THR A 265 -2.63 -2.55 -14.77
N GLU A 266 -1.67 -1.62 -14.76
CA GLU A 266 -0.46 -1.68 -15.56
C GLU A 266 0.50 -2.77 -15.07
N ASP A 267 0.56 -2.99 -13.74
CA ASP A 267 1.39 -4.03 -13.12
C ASP A 267 0.52 -5.04 -12.38
N PHE A 268 0.13 -6.08 -13.10
CA PHE A 268 -0.77 -7.11 -12.60
C PHE A 268 -0.15 -7.91 -11.43
N ASP A 269 1.14 -8.23 -11.50
CA ASP A 269 1.79 -9.02 -10.46
C ASP A 269 1.94 -8.19 -9.17
N ALA A 270 2.34 -6.92 -9.28
CA ALA A 270 2.38 -6.01 -8.14
C ALA A 270 0.99 -5.79 -7.52
N ALA A 271 -0.05 -5.69 -8.35
CA ALA A 271 -1.44 -5.57 -7.87
C ALA A 271 -1.89 -6.80 -7.09
N VAL A 272 -1.61 -8.01 -7.61
CA VAL A 272 -1.93 -9.27 -6.93
C VAL A 272 -1.20 -9.38 -5.59
N ASP A 273 0.09 -9.06 -5.57
CA ASP A 273 0.89 -9.11 -4.35
C ASP A 273 0.42 -8.08 -3.31
N GLU A 274 0.05 -6.88 -3.75
CA GLU A 274 -0.51 -5.86 -2.87
C GLU A 274 -1.85 -6.30 -2.27
N LEU A 275 -2.77 -6.85 -3.07
CA LEU A 275 -4.05 -7.34 -2.59
C LEU A 275 -3.88 -8.50 -1.58
N LYS A 276 -2.90 -9.40 -1.81
CA LYS A 276 -2.52 -10.45 -0.84
C LYS A 276 -2.01 -9.85 0.47
N MET A 277 -1.13 -8.86 0.42
CA MET A 277 -0.64 -8.17 1.62
C MET A 277 -1.77 -7.48 2.39
N ARG A 278 -2.81 -7.01 1.71
CA ARG A 278 -4.00 -6.37 2.28
C ARG A 278 -5.08 -7.37 2.70
N TRP A 279 -4.77 -8.66 2.64
CA TRP A 279 -5.65 -9.79 3.05
C TRP A 279 -6.97 -9.85 2.31
N VAL A 280 -7.00 -9.43 1.06
CA VAL A 280 -8.17 -9.58 0.20
C VAL A 280 -8.39 -11.08 -0.08
N GLU A 281 -9.63 -11.54 -0.01
CA GLU A 281 -9.98 -12.92 -0.32
C GLU A 281 -9.92 -13.16 -1.82
N PHE A 282 -9.08 -14.11 -2.24
CA PHE A 282 -8.96 -14.54 -3.63
C PHE A 282 -9.87 -15.71 -3.91
N LEU A 283 -10.63 -15.64 -5.02
CA LEU A 283 -11.53 -16.68 -5.50
C LEU A 283 -10.86 -17.63 -6.49
N SER A 284 -9.76 -17.20 -7.09
CA SER A 284 -9.02 -18.00 -8.07
C SER A 284 -7.54 -17.67 -8.01
N GLU A 285 -6.71 -18.60 -8.47
CA GLU A 285 -5.38 -18.26 -8.95
C GLU A 285 -5.48 -17.41 -10.24
N PRO A 286 -4.42 -16.66 -10.60
CA PRO A 286 -4.38 -15.95 -11.87
C PRO A 286 -4.63 -16.88 -13.06
N LEU A 287 -5.62 -16.55 -13.88
CA LEU A 287 -5.99 -17.31 -15.07
C LEU A 287 -5.93 -16.42 -16.33
N ARG A 288 -6.09 -17.01 -17.51
CA ARG A 288 -6.15 -16.28 -18.77
C ARG A 288 -7.56 -16.31 -19.34
N ILE A 289 -8.06 -15.12 -19.69
CA ILE A 289 -9.28 -14.93 -20.47
C ILE A 289 -8.90 -14.17 -21.75
N GLY A 290 -8.93 -14.85 -22.89
CA GLY A 290 -8.38 -14.29 -24.13
C GLY A 290 -6.88 -13.97 -24.00
N ARG A 291 -6.54 -12.70 -24.21
CA ARG A 291 -5.14 -12.21 -24.07
C ARG A 291 -4.81 -11.71 -22.68
N GLN A 292 -5.81 -11.49 -21.84
CA GLN A 292 -5.64 -10.86 -20.52
C GLN A 292 -5.36 -11.91 -19.44
N ARG A 293 -4.53 -11.53 -18.48
CA ARG A 293 -4.42 -12.23 -17.20
C ARG A 293 -5.49 -11.64 -16.27
N VAL A 294 -6.17 -12.51 -15.56
CA VAL A 294 -7.30 -12.14 -14.69
C VAL A 294 -7.19 -12.89 -13.38
N VAL A 295 -7.53 -12.24 -12.29
CA VAL A 295 -7.76 -12.87 -10.99
C VAL A 295 -9.07 -12.35 -10.42
N PHE A 296 -9.82 -13.21 -9.74
CA PHE A 296 -11.05 -12.81 -9.07
C PHE A 296 -10.85 -12.74 -7.56
N VAL A 297 -11.36 -11.67 -6.97
CA VAL A 297 -11.35 -11.42 -5.53
C VAL A 297 -12.76 -11.10 -5.05
N LYS A 298 -12.95 -11.10 -3.72
CA LYS A 298 -14.21 -10.67 -3.10
C LYS A 298 -14.04 -9.34 -2.37
N ASP A 299 -15.11 -8.53 -2.41
CA ASP A 299 -15.26 -7.44 -1.45
C ASP A 299 -15.79 -7.96 -0.10
N HIS A 300 -15.94 -7.05 0.87
CA HIS A 300 -16.43 -7.36 2.22
C HIS A 300 -17.89 -7.87 2.27
N ASN A 301 -18.67 -7.68 1.20
CA ASN A 301 -20.04 -8.21 1.06
C ASN A 301 -20.08 -9.52 0.27
N GLY A 302 -18.92 -10.04 -0.15
CA GLY A 302 -18.82 -11.24 -0.96
C GLY A 302 -19.05 -11.03 -2.45
N GLN A 303 -19.12 -9.77 -2.93
CA GLN A 303 -19.26 -9.47 -4.36
C GLN A 303 -17.95 -9.78 -5.09
N GLN A 304 -18.07 -10.43 -6.23
CA GLN A 304 -16.94 -10.73 -7.09
C GLN A 304 -16.39 -9.45 -7.76
N ILE A 305 -15.08 -9.34 -7.81
CA ILE A 305 -14.35 -8.26 -8.50
C ILE A 305 -13.30 -8.92 -9.38
N GLY A 306 -13.23 -8.52 -10.64
CA GLY A 306 -12.17 -8.93 -11.57
C GLY A 306 -11.01 -7.93 -11.56
N ILE A 307 -9.79 -8.42 -11.42
CA ILE A 307 -8.55 -7.64 -11.60
C ILE A 307 -7.83 -8.20 -12.81
N MET A 308 -7.44 -7.35 -13.75
CA MET A 308 -6.85 -7.83 -15.01
C MET A 308 -5.78 -6.91 -15.58
N THR A 309 -4.99 -7.47 -16.49
CA THR A 309 -4.07 -6.66 -17.33
C THR A 309 -4.87 -5.75 -18.26
N GLU A 310 -4.29 -4.64 -18.69
CA GLU A 310 -4.84 -3.86 -19.81
C GLU A 310 -4.94 -4.72 -21.08
N ARG A 311 -5.83 -4.33 -22.00
CA ARG A 311 -6.01 -5.02 -23.29
C ARG A 311 -4.83 -4.87 -24.22
#